data_fd7490dc4634d797dead0334852a8db9
#
_entry.id   fd7490dc4634d797dead0334852a8db9
#
_cell.length_a   1.000
_cell.length_b   1.000
_cell.length_c   1.000
_cell.angle_alpha   90.00
_cell.angle_beta   90.00
_cell.angle_gamma   90.00
#
_symmetry.space_group_name_H-M   'P 1'
#
loop_
_entity.id
_entity.type
_entity.pdbx_description
1 polymer ?
#
loop_
_entity_poly.entity_id
_entity_poly.type
_entity_poly.pdbx_seq_one_letter_code
_entity_poly.pdbx_strand_id
1 'polypeptide(L)'
;MGKIYLAHAPGPAGIDKLLVVKRLHSHLTNDPVLVSSFLDEARLSMALNHPNIVHTYDVGDVDGRYFMVMEYIEGQNLGVVLRAAKRSGQYPKSQTWAGLFLGVLDGLHAAHTARDARGRPLQIIHRDV
;
A
#
# COMPACT_ATOMS: atom_id res chain seq x y z
N MET A 1 -9.75 -1.74 9.69
CA MET A 1 -9.17 -0.47 10.19
C MET A 1 -9.61 0.77 9.40
N GLY A 2 -9.76 0.76 8.08
CA GLY A 2 -10.08 1.96 7.32
C GLY A 2 -10.94 1.71 6.09
N LYS A 3 -11.52 2.80 5.53
CA LYS A 3 -12.18 2.80 4.23
C LYS A 3 -11.21 3.23 3.14
N ILE A 4 -11.31 2.57 1.99
CA ILE A 4 -10.50 2.86 0.82
C ILE A 4 -11.39 3.53 -0.23
N TYR A 5 -10.90 4.61 -0.81
CA TYR A 5 -11.56 5.39 -1.85
C TYR A 5 -10.63 5.53 -3.05
N LEU A 6 -11.21 5.43 -4.25
CA LEU A 6 -10.55 5.89 -5.46
C LEU A 6 -10.75 7.40 -5.57
N ALA A 7 -9.68 8.14 -5.80
CA ALA A 7 -9.70 9.58 -5.89
C ALA A 7 -9.04 10.06 -7.19
N HIS A 8 -9.48 11.21 -7.67
CA HIS A 8 -8.88 11.95 -8.76
C HIS A 8 -8.12 13.15 -8.19
N ALA A 9 -6.86 13.30 -8.55
CA ALA A 9 -6.09 14.52 -8.30
C ALA A 9 -5.93 15.25 -9.62
N PRO A 10 -6.53 16.47 -9.77
CA PRO A 10 -6.30 17.28 -10.95
C PRO A 10 -4.84 17.73 -10.98
N GLY A 11 -4.17 17.41 -12.09
CA GLY A 11 -2.79 17.80 -12.32
C GLY A 11 -2.67 19.02 -13.24
N PRO A 12 -1.45 19.57 -13.38
CA PRO A 12 -1.19 20.63 -14.35
C PRO A 12 -1.51 20.17 -15.77
N ALA A 13 -1.98 21.10 -16.61
CA ALA A 13 -2.35 20.85 -18.00
C ALA A 13 -3.48 19.82 -18.22
N GLY A 14 -4.36 19.60 -17.22
CA GLY A 14 -5.48 18.65 -17.34
C GLY A 14 -5.08 17.17 -17.28
N ILE A 15 -3.89 16.87 -16.80
CA ILE A 15 -3.45 15.49 -16.60
C ILE A 15 -3.91 15.04 -15.21
N ASP A 16 -5.03 14.32 -15.17
CA ASP A 16 -5.57 13.78 -13.92
C ASP A 16 -4.79 12.53 -13.49
N LYS A 17 -4.53 12.42 -12.20
CA LYS A 17 -3.90 11.25 -11.58
C LYS A 17 -4.91 10.50 -10.74
N LEU A 18 -5.04 9.20 -10.96
CA LEU A 18 -5.77 8.31 -10.07
C LEU A 18 -4.94 8.01 -8.83
N LEU A 19 -5.57 8.11 -7.67
CA LEU A 19 -4.97 7.88 -6.37
C LEU A 19 -5.90 7.01 -5.52
N VAL A 20 -5.33 6.38 -4.52
CA VAL A 20 -6.08 5.68 -3.47
C VAL A 20 -5.98 6.49 -2.18
N VAL A 21 -7.11 6.75 -1.55
CA VAL A 21 -7.17 7.38 -0.23
C VAL A 21 -7.67 6.36 0.79
N LYS A 22 -6.79 5.94 1.70
CA LYS A 22 -7.13 5.11 2.85
C LYS A 22 -7.45 6.01 4.04
N ARG A 23 -8.69 5.99 4.53
CA ARG A 23 -9.13 6.82 5.65
C ARG A 23 -9.43 5.97 6.88
N LEU A 24 -8.93 6.38 8.05
CA LEU A 24 -9.29 5.75 9.31
C LEU A 24 -10.80 5.90 9.56
N HIS A 25 -11.45 4.86 10.07
CA HIS A 25 -12.87 4.93 10.42
C HIS A 25 -13.10 5.97 11.51
N SER A 26 -14.17 6.78 11.40
CA SER A 26 -14.47 7.87 12.33
C SER A 26 -14.67 7.41 13.78
N HIS A 27 -15.19 6.20 14.00
CA HIS A 27 -15.34 5.65 15.37
C HIS A 27 -13.99 5.22 15.98
N LEU A 28 -12.91 5.12 15.21
CA LEU A 28 -11.57 4.77 15.67
C LEU A 28 -10.67 5.99 15.90
N THR A 29 -11.10 7.18 15.48
CA THR A 29 -10.30 8.41 15.64
C THR A 29 -10.23 8.88 17.10
N ASN A 30 -11.11 8.38 17.96
CA ASN A 30 -11.10 8.67 19.40
C ASN A 30 -10.18 7.73 20.19
N ASP A 31 -9.59 6.71 19.55
CA ASP A 31 -8.64 5.79 20.17
C ASP A 31 -7.20 6.19 19.82
N PRO A 32 -6.42 6.74 20.77
CA PRO A 32 -5.06 7.21 20.52
C PRO A 32 -4.13 6.09 20.04
N VAL A 33 -4.35 4.84 20.46
CA VAL A 33 -3.53 3.69 20.06
C VAL A 33 -3.73 3.37 18.60
N LEU A 34 -4.99 3.37 18.13
CA LEU A 34 -5.31 3.11 16.72
C LEU A 34 -4.87 4.23 15.81
N VAL A 35 -5.00 5.48 16.25
CA VAL A 35 -4.48 6.66 15.52
C VAL A 35 -2.95 6.57 15.41
N SER A 36 -2.24 6.30 16.51
CA SER A 36 -0.78 6.14 16.50
C SER A 36 -0.36 5.01 15.55
N SER A 37 -1.02 3.86 15.61
CA SER A 37 -0.73 2.73 14.73
C SER A 37 -0.93 3.07 13.25
N PHE A 38 -1.98 3.83 12.92
CA PHE A 38 -2.24 4.29 11.54
C PHE A 38 -1.15 5.25 11.07
N LEU A 39 -0.74 6.20 11.91
CA LEU A 39 0.33 7.16 11.58
C LEU A 39 1.70 6.47 11.47
N ASP A 40 1.97 5.47 12.29
CA ASP A 40 3.22 4.70 12.20
C ASP A 40 3.26 3.84 10.93
N GLU A 41 2.13 3.21 10.54
CA GLU A 41 1.98 2.53 9.24
C GLU A 41 2.29 3.51 8.09
N ALA A 42 1.71 4.72 8.14
CA ALA A 42 1.93 5.74 7.12
C ALA A 42 3.39 6.18 7.04
N ARG A 43 4.04 6.47 8.18
CA ARG A 43 5.45 6.87 8.23
C ARG A 43 6.37 5.80 7.66
N LEU A 44 6.15 4.53 8.01
CA LEU A 44 6.92 3.41 7.50
C LEU A 44 6.72 3.25 5.98
N SER A 45 5.47 3.34 5.50
CA SER A 45 5.16 3.24 4.08
C SER A 45 5.78 4.39 3.26
N MET A 46 5.78 5.61 3.78
CA MET A 46 6.42 6.77 3.13
C MET A 46 7.95 6.65 3.08
N ALA A 47 8.55 5.93 4.01
CA ALA A 47 10.00 5.68 4.02
C ALA A 47 10.43 4.62 2.99
N LEU A 48 9.49 3.87 2.43
CA LEU A 48 9.76 2.83 1.44
C LEU A 48 9.54 3.36 0.03
N ASN A 49 10.56 3.23 -0.81
CA ASN A 49 10.48 3.54 -2.24
C ASN A 49 11.04 2.37 -3.03
N HIS A 50 10.15 1.53 -3.55
CA HIS A 50 10.52 0.31 -4.27
C HIS A 50 9.43 -0.06 -5.27
N PRO A 51 9.74 -0.53 -6.49
CA PRO A 51 8.75 -0.83 -7.54
C PRO A 51 7.73 -1.91 -7.17
N ASN A 52 8.04 -2.77 -6.20
CA ASN A 52 7.15 -3.83 -5.72
C ASN A 52 6.49 -3.50 -4.37
N ILE A 53 6.53 -2.24 -3.93
CA ILE A 53 5.86 -1.74 -2.73
C ILE A 53 4.97 -0.57 -3.13
N VAL A 54 3.71 -0.59 -2.71
CA VAL A 54 2.76 0.51 -2.97
C VAL A 54 3.32 1.82 -2.41
N HIS A 55 3.49 2.82 -3.27
CA HIS A 55 4.03 4.10 -2.85
C HIS A 55 2.99 4.93 -2.10
N THR A 56 3.37 5.44 -0.93
CA THR A 56 2.56 6.38 -0.15
C THR A 56 3.05 7.80 -0.43
N TYR A 57 2.18 8.63 -0.98
CA TYR A 57 2.50 10.01 -1.36
C TYR A 57 2.39 10.98 -0.20
N ASP A 58 1.37 10.79 0.65
CA ASP A 58 1.06 11.75 1.70
C ASP A 58 0.24 11.12 2.83
N VAL A 59 0.29 11.73 4.00
CA VAL A 59 -0.56 11.42 5.14
C VAL A 59 -1.03 12.74 5.76
N GLY A 60 -2.29 12.80 6.10
CA GLY A 60 -2.87 14.03 6.63
C GLY A 60 -4.02 13.80 7.57
N ASP A 61 -4.53 14.91 8.05
CA ASP A 61 -5.71 15.00 8.90
C ASP A 61 -6.59 16.16 8.43
N VAL A 62 -7.89 15.91 8.37
CA VAL A 62 -8.91 16.93 8.13
C VAL A 62 -10.01 16.75 9.17
N ASP A 63 -10.21 17.72 10.04
CA ASP A 63 -11.20 17.69 11.13
C ASP A 63 -11.11 16.41 11.99
N GLY A 64 -9.90 16.01 12.38
CA GLY A 64 -9.64 14.80 13.15
C GLY A 64 -9.85 13.49 12.38
N ARG A 65 -9.94 13.56 11.06
CA ARG A 65 -10.09 12.39 10.17
C ARG A 65 -8.78 12.10 9.46
N TYR A 66 -8.04 11.15 9.98
CA TYR A 66 -6.76 10.75 9.43
C TYR A 66 -6.92 10.00 8.11
N PHE A 67 -6.08 10.34 7.14
CA PHE A 67 -6.04 9.69 5.82
C PHE A 67 -4.61 9.52 5.33
N MET A 68 -4.43 8.57 4.42
CA MET A 68 -3.19 8.27 3.72
C MET A 68 -3.48 8.25 2.22
N VAL A 69 -2.66 8.92 1.43
CA VAL A 69 -2.75 8.99 -0.02
C VAL A 69 -1.70 8.07 -0.63
N MET A 70 -2.14 7.13 -1.46
CA MET A 70 -1.27 6.11 -2.05
C MET A 70 -1.44 6.07 -3.57
N GLU A 71 -0.50 5.44 -4.24
CA GLU A 71 -0.64 5.14 -5.66
C GLU A 71 -1.82 4.20 -5.92
N TYR A 72 -2.49 4.42 -7.05
CA TYR A 72 -3.47 3.48 -7.57
C TYR A 72 -2.77 2.43 -8.43
N ILE A 73 -2.93 1.17 -8.06
CA ILE A 73 -2.44 0.03 -8.84
C ILE A 73 -3.57 -0.45 -9.73
N GLU A 74 -3.42 -0.23 -11.04
CA GLU A 74 -4.37 -0.75 -12.01
C GLU A 74 -4.24 -2.27 -12.12
N GLY A 75 -5.33 -2.98 -11.87
CA GLY A 75 -5.33 -4.44 -11.94
C GLY A 75 -6.24 -5.11 -10.93
N GLN A 76 -5.95 -6.37 -10.67
CA GLN A 76 -6.72 -7.22 -9.74
C GLN A 76 -5.79 -7.84 -8.70
N ASN A 77 -6.30 -7.99 -7.47
CA ASN A 77 -5.55 -8.72 -6.46
C ASN A 77 -5.44 -10.20 -6.80
N LEU A 78 -4.41 -10.85 -6.26
CA LEU A 78 -4.09 -12.24 -6.54
C LEU A 78 -5.27 -13.19 -6.24
N GLY A 79 -6.05 -12.94 -5.21
CA GLY A 79 -7.22 -13.74 -4.87
C GLY A 79 -8.31 -13.70 -5.95
N VAL A 80 -8.52 -12.56 -6.62
CA VAL A 80 -9.44 -12.44 -7.77
C VAL A 80 -8.90 -13.23 -8.96
N VAL A 81 -7.61 -13.09 -9.27
CA VAL A 81 -6.95 -13.81 -10.37
C VAL A 81 -7.06 -15.32 -10.17
N LEU A 82 -6.77 -15.83 -8.96
CA LEU A 82 -6.87 -17.26 -8.64
C LEU A 82 -8.30 -17.79 -8.76
N ARG A 83 -9.30 -17.03 -8.29
CA ARG A 83 -10.70 -17.41 -8.46
C ARG A 83 -11.12 -17.45 -9.93
N ALA A 84 -10.66 -16.52 -10.74
CA ALA A 84 -10.92 -16.51 -12.18
C ALA A 84 -10.26 -17.70 -12.87
N ALA A 85 -9.00 -17.99 -12.58
CA ALA A 85 -8.27 -19.15 -13.09
C ALA A 85 -8.98 -20.48 -12.75
N LYS A 86 -9.41 -20.62 -11.49
CA LYS A 86 -10.16 -21.82 -11.05
C LYS A 86 -11.47 -21.99 -11.80
N ARG A 87 -12.20 -20.90 -12.10
CA ARG A 87 -13.48 -20.97 -12.84
C ARG A 87 -13.28 -21.29 -14.33
N SER A 88 -12.24 -20.74 -14.95
CA SER A 88 -11.97 -20.93 -16.38
C SER A 88 -11.14 -22.19 -16.68
N GLY A 89 -10.51 -22.80 -15.67
CA GLY A 89 -9.53 -23.87 -15.86
C GLY A 89 -8.19 -23.37 -16.46
N GLN A 90 -8.04 -22.06 -16.68
CA GLN A 90 -6.85 -21.45 -17.29
C GLN A 90 -5.98 -20.82 -16.20
N TYR A 91 -4.91 -21.49 -15.87
CA TYR A 91 -3.93 -21.01 -14.89
C TYR A 91 -2.78 -20.28 -15.57
N PRO A 92 -2.23 -19.22 -14.94
CA PRO A 92 -0.99 -18.60 -15.41
C PRO A 92 0.15 -19.62 -15.49
N LYS A 93 1.05 -19.41 -16.43
CA LYS A 93 2.24 -20.28 -16.60
C LYS A 93 3.15 -20.21 -15.36
N SER A 94 3.94 -21.26 -15.13
CA SER A 94 4.87 -21.34 -13.99
C SER A 94 5.85 -20.15 -13.94
N GLN A 95 6.29 -19.65 -15.09
CA GLN A 95 7.17 -18.47 -15.18
C GLN A 95 6.48 -17.21 -14.65
N THR A 96 5.17 -17.03 -14.90
CA THR A 96 4.38 -15.90 -14.37
C THR A 96 4.32 -15.94 -12.84
N TRP A 97 4.10 -17.13 -12.27
CA TRP A 97 4.13 -17.33 -10.82
C TRP A 97 5.51 -17.05 -10.23
N ALA A 98 6.57 -17.56 -10.87
CA ALA A 98 7.93 -17.31 -10.42
C ALA A 98 8.26 -15.82 -10.42
N GLY A 99 7.90 -15.09 -11.50
CA GLY A 99 8.11 -13.64 -11.59
C GLY A 99 7.35 -12.86 -10.50
N LEU A 100 6.09 -13.25 -10.24
CA LEU A 100 5.28 -12.62 -9.20
C LEU A 100 5.90 -12.83 -7.81
N PHE A 101 6.30 -14.06 -7.46
CA PHE A 101 6.92 -14.35 -6.17
C PHE A 101 8.29 -13.69 -6.01
N LEU A 102 9.08 -13.61 -7.07
CA LEU A 102 10.34 -12.85 -7.05
C LEU A 102 10.10 -11.39 -6.74
N GLY A 103 9.08 -10.75 -7.35
CA GLY A 103 8.71 -9.37 -7.05
C GLY A 103 8.27 -9.18 -5.60
N VAL A 104 7.49 -10.11 -5.04
CA VAL A 104 7.09 -10.07 -3.62
C VAL A 104 8.30 -10.18 -2.70
N LEU A 105 9.21 -11.12 -2.97
CA LEU A 105 10.42 -11.32 -2.16
C LEU A 105 11.36 -10.12 -2.23
N ASP A 106 11.49 -9.51 -3.40
CA ASP A 106 12.30 -8.32 -3.60
C ASP A 106 11.74 -7.11 -2.82
N GLY A 107 10.43 -6.88 -2.87
CA GLY A 107 9.77 -5.86 -2.05
C GLY A 107 9.93 -6.12 -0.54
N LEU A 108 9.77 -7.37 -0.09
CA LEU A 108 9.99 -7.73 1.31
C LEU A 108 11.43 -7.52 1.74
N HIS A 109 12.40 -7.89 0.89
CA HIS A 109 13.81 -7.65 1.16
C HIS A 109 14.11 -6.16 1.32
N ALA A 110 13.58 -5.33 0.41
CA ALA A 110 13.71 -3.88 0.49
C ALA A 110 13.12 -3.33 1.81
N ALA A 111 11.95 -3.79 2.23
CA ALA A 111 11.34 -3.39 3.50
C ALA A 111 12.17 -3.82 4.71
N HIS A 112 12.66 -5.07 4.75
CA HIS A 112 13.46 -5.62 5.85
C HIS A 112 14.81 -4.94 6.01
N THR A 113 15.41 -4.48 4.90
CA THR A 113 16.73 -3.82 4.89
C THR A 113 16.64 -2.30 4.95
N ALA A 114 15.43 -1.74 4.95
CA ALA A 114 15.20 -0.31 4.95
C ALA A 114 15.80 0.39 6.18
N ARG A 115 16.29 1.61 5.95
CA ARG A 115 16.94 2.43 6.97
C ARG A 115 16.32 3.83 6.99
N ASP A 116 16.35 4.48 8.14
CA ASP A 116 15.96 5.88 8.27
C ASP A 116 17.03 6.82 7.65
N ALA A 117 16.72 8.11 7.60
CA ALA A 117 17.65 9.15 7.10
C ALA A 117 18.99 9.24 7.90
N ARG A 118 19.03 8.63 9.09
CA ARG A 118 20.24 8.55 9.93
C ARG A 118 20.99 7.22 9.78
N GLY A 119 20.55 6.35 8.83
CA GLY A 119 21.15 5.05 8.57
C GLY A 119 20.75 3.94 9.56
N ARG A 120 19.81 4.17 10.48
CA ARG A 120 19.37 3.16 11.45
C ARG A 120 18.34 2.22 10.81
N PRO A 121 18.44 0.90 11.01
CA PRO A 121 17.46 -0.05 10.49
C PRO A 121 16.05 0.26 10.98
N LEU A 122 15.07 0.27 10.08
CA LEU A 122 13.66 0.47 10.41
C LEU A 122 13.00 -0.77 11.02
N GLN A 123 13.60 -1.96 10.88
CA GLN A 123 13.13 -3.24 11.43
C GLN A 123 11.67 -3.55 11.04
N ILE A 124 11.28 -3.25 9.80
CA ILE A 124 9.93 -3.45 9.31
C ILE A 124 9.65 -4.93 9.18
N ILE A 125 8.54 -5.40 9.73
CA ILE A 125 8.01 -6.77 9.57
C ILE A 125 6.58 -6.65 9.06
N HIS A 126 6.30 -7.23 7.87
CA HIS A 126 5.00 -7.08 7.21
C HIS A 126 3.85 -7.75 7.96
N ARG A 127 4.05 -8.98 8.47
CA ARG A 127 3.10 -9.80 9.26
C ARG A 127 1.85 -10.29 8.52
N ASP A 128 1.61 -9.86 7.28
CA ASP A 128 0.41 -10.20 6.49
C ASP A 128 0.74 -10.13 4.99
N VAL A 129 1.45 -11.14 4.48
CA VAL A 129 1.86 -11.28 3.06
C VAL A 129 0.94 -12.24 2.32
#